data_4177c7791d11ceddd0a5c08b47324024
#
_entry.id   4177c7791d11ceddd0a5c08b47324024
#
_cell.length_a   1.000
_cell.length_b   1.000
_cell.length_c   1.000
_cell.angle_alpha   90.00
_cell.angle_beta   90.00
_cell.angle_gamma   90.00
#
_symmetry.space_group_name_H-M   'P 1'
#
loop_
_entity.id
_entity.type
_entity.pdbx_description
1 polymer ?
#
loop_
_entity_poly.entity_id
_entity_poly.type
_entity_poly.pdbx_seq_one_letter_code
_entity_poly.pdbx_strand_id
1 'polypeptide(L)'
;MSTINTNAYSLNAQRNLAKNSLGLGSALERLSSGLRVNSAKDDAAGLAIGMDMEKEARGIAADIRASSDVISKAQVADGALSVVGDMTQRIAELVKQQTNANLTTAQKGYIGSEITKLVSEANTIQDNAKFNGTVAFTKVTISCAADMSTQLSSIASARATEGATMNTEEFKIQSYRVSYENTMAAKSRIMDADFAEETSRLARFQILQQAGTAMVAQANAVPQNVLSLLR
;
A
#
# COMPACT_ATOMS: atom_id res chain seq x y z
N MET A 1 -64.62 10.32 -6.51
CA MET A 1 -65.50 10.72 -5.40
C MET A 1 -64.73 11.70 -4.53
N SER A 2 -65.24 12.90 -4.33
CA SER A 2 -64.61 13.91 -3.45
C SER A 2 -65.07 13.63 -2.01
N THR A 3 -64.20 12.99 -1.21
CA THR A 3 -64.45 12.77 0.22
C THR A 3 -63.96 13.99 0.99
N ILE A 4 -64.79 14.58 1.83
CA ILE A 4 -64.48 15.79 2.60
C ILE A 4 -63.56 15.44 3.81
N ASN A 5 -63.79 14.29 4.46
CA ASN A 5 -63.05 13.90 5.66
C ASN A 5 -61.68 13.27 5.37
N THR A 6 -61.42 12.77 4.15
CA THR A 6 -60.16 12.14 3.78
C THR A 6 -59.67 12.70 2.45
N ASN A 7 -58.64 13.55 2.48
CA ASN A 7 -58.04 14.11 1.27
C ASN A 7 -56.99 13.15 0.67
N ALA A 8 -57.47 12.20 -0.17
CA ALA A 8 -56.62 11.20 -0.82
C ALA A 8 -55.53 11.83 -1.72
N TYR A 9 -55.81 12.99 -2.33
CA TYR A 9 -54.83 13.71 -3.16
C TYR A 9 -53.71 14.29 -2.33
N SER A 10 -54.02 14.89 -1.16
CA SER A 10 -53.01 15.40 -0.23
C SER A 10 -52.15 14.27 0.34
N LEU A 11 -52.71 13.13 0.74
CA LEU A 11 -52.01 11.97 1.23
C LEU A 11 -51.06 11.37 0.18
N ASN A 12 -51.51 11.34 -1.09
CA ASN A 12 -50.65 10.87 -2.19
C ASN A 12 -49.49 11.86 -2.46
N ALA A 13 -49.77 13.16 -2.47
CA ALA A 13 -48.74 14.19 -2.64
C ALA A 13 -47.69 14.17 -1.50
N GLN A 14 -48.17 14.02 -0.26
CA GLN A 14 -47.26 13.89 0.92
C GLN A 14 -46.39 12.65 0.83
N ARG A 15 -46.92 11.49 0.42
CA ARG A 15 -46.18 10.26 0.23
C ARG A 15 -45.09 10.42 -0.85
N ASN A 16 -45.41 11.07 -1.95
CA ASN A 16 -44.45 11.34 -3.01
C ASN A 16 -43.40 12.34 -2.57
N LEU A 17 -43.74 13.37 -1.81
CA LEU A 17 -42.81 14.32 -1.23
C LEU A 17 -41.83 13.60 -0.25
N ALA A 18 -42.34 12.71 0.60
CA ALA A 18 -41.50 11.91 1.51
C ALA A 18 -40.52 11.01 0.75
N LYS A 19 -40.98 10.34 -0.34
CA LYS A 19 -40.11 9.55 -1.21
C LYS A 19 -39.02 10.39 -1.87
N ASN A 20 -39.36 11.58 -2.35
CA ASN A 20 -38.42 12.50 -2.97
C ASN A 20 -37.36 13.01 -1.95
N SER A 21 -37.81 13.29 -0.72
CA SER A 21 -36.92 13.70 0.37
C SER A 21 -35.90 12.60 0.75
N LEU A 22 -36.36 11.34 0.79
CA LEU A 22 -35.44 10.20 1.01
C LEU A 22 -34.47 10.04 -0.15
N GLY A 23 -34.92 10.18 -1.40
CA GLY A 23 -34.04 10.14 -2.58
C GLY A 23 -33.02 11.27 -2.61
N LEU A 24 -33.43 12.48 -2.21
CA LEU A 24 -32.52 13.62 -2.07
C LEU A 24 -31.45 13.36 -1.02
N GLY A 25 -31.85 12.81 0.13
CA GLY A 25 -30.90 12.46 1.21
C GLY A 25 -29.86 11.44 0.74
N SER A 26 -30.28 10.38 0.04
CA SER A 26 -29.36 9.36 -0.47
C SER A 26 -28.43 9.90 -1.56
N ALA A 27 -28.88 10.78 -2.45
CA ALA A 27 -28.05 11.43 -3.46
C ALA A 27 -27.00 12.35 -2.81
N LEU A 28 -27.38 13.11 -1.79
CA LEU A 28 -26.45 13.94 -1.02
C LEU A 28 -25.40 13.10 -0.28
N GLU A 29 -25.81 11.99 0.32
CA GLU A 29 -24.91 11.07 1.02
C GLU A 29 -23.85 10.47 0.07
N ARG A 30 -24.29 9.95 -1.09
CA ARG A 30 -23.39 9.40 -2.11
C ARG A 30 -22.47 10.45 -2.72
N LEU A 31 -22.96 11.65 -2.96
CA LEU A 31 -22.17 12.76 -3.48
C LEU A 31 -21.12 13.23 -2.46
N SER A 32 -21.48 13.23 -1.17
CA SER A 32 -20.58 13.61 -0.09
C SER A 32 -19.51 12.56 0.20
N SER A 33 -19.86 11.28 0.14
CA SER A 33 -18.93 10.16 0.37
C SER A 33 -18.10 9.80 -0.87
N GLY A 34 -18.60 10.11 -2.08
CA GLY A 34 -18.06 9.61 -3.35
C GLY A 34 -18.37 8.13 -3.60
N LEU A 35 -19.11 7.49 -2.71
CA LEU A 35 -19.41 6.06 -2.76
C LEU A 35 -20.87 5.81 -3.13
N ARG A 36 -21.08 4.88 -4.06
CA ARG A 36 -22.41 4.35 -4.41
C ARG A 36 -22.96 3.45 -3.32
N VAL A 37 -22.08 2.65 -2.70
CA VAL A 37 -22.38 1.73 -1.60
C VAL A 37 -21.70 2.26 -0.34
N ASN A 38 -22.47 2.93 0.52
CA ASN A 38 -21.99 3.53 1.75
C ASN A 38 -22.34 2.69 2.98
N SER A 39 -23.42 1.92 2.90
CA SER A 39 -23.93 1.10 4.00
C SER A 39 -24.38 -0.27 3.51
N ALA A 40 -24.48 -1.25 4.44
CA ALA A 40 -25.01 -2.57 4.15
C ALA A 40 -26.48 -2.56 3.67
N LYS A 41 -27.19 -1.45 3.92
CA LYS A 41 -28.56 -1.24 3.44
C LYS A 41 -28.60 -0.97 1.94
N ASP A 42 -27.56 -0.34 1.37
CA ASP A 42 -27.51 0.01 -0.05
C ASP A 42 -27.22 -1.23 -0.90
N ASP A 43 -26.18 -2.00 -0.51
CA ASP A 43 -25.78 -3.26 -1.14
C ASP A 43 -24.90 -4.07 -0.17
N ALA A 44 -25.49 -5.07 0.47
CA ALA A 44 -24.76 -5.90 1.44
C ALA A 44 -23.67 -6.77 0.77
N ALA A 45 -23.93 -7.26 -0.45
CA ALA A 45 -22.99 -8.08 -1.19
C ALA A 45 -21.82 -7.24 -1.74
N GLY A 46 -22.13 -6.09 -2.36
CA GLY A 46 -21.14 -5.16 -2.87
C GLY A 46 -20.24 -4.60 -1.76
N LEU A 47 -20.82 -4.30 -0.59
CA LEU A 47 -20.05 -3.85 0.58
C LEU A 47 -19.08 -4.95 1.07
N ALA A 48 -19.52 -6.20 1.19
CA ALA A 48 -18.67 -7.30 1.62
C ALA A 48 -17.49 -7.51 0.66
N ILE A 49 -17.76 -7.54 -0.65
CA ILE A 49 -16.72 -7.66 -1.68
C ILE A 49 -15.77 -6.46 -1.64
N GLY A 50 -16.30 -5.24 -1.48
CA GLY A 50 -15.47 -4.03 -1.39
C GLY A 50 -14.56 -4.01 -0.16
N MET A 51 -15.03 -4.53 0.98
CA MET A 51 -14.22 -4.69 2.20
C MET A 51 -13.12 -5.76 2.02
N ASP A 52 -13.41 -6.87 1.36
CA ASP A 52 -12.41 -7.89 1.06
C ASP A 52 -11.32 -7.35 0.12
N MET A 53 -11.70 -6.61 -0.92
CA MET A 53 -10.76 -5.94 -1.82
C MET A 53 -9.91 -4.88 -1.09
N GLU A 54 -10.50 -4.14 -0.18
CA GLU A 54 -9.76 -3.19 0.67
C GLU A 54 -8.73 -3.89 1.56
N LYS A 55 -9.11 -5.02 2.18
CA LYS A 55 -8.21 -5.86 2.97
C LYS A 55 -7.05 -6.37 2.11
N GLU A 56 -7.34 -6.86 0.90
CA GLU A 56 -6.33 -7.35 -0.04
C GLU A 56 -5.39 -6.22 -0.46
N ALA A 57 -5.91 -5.05 -0.83
CA ALA A 57 -5.11 -3.88 -1.19
C ALA A 57 -4.17 -3.44 -0.05
N ARG A 58 -4.66 -3.44 1.19
CA ARG A 58 -3.83 -3.15 2.38
C ARG A 58 -2.76 -4.21 2.61
N GLY A 59 -3.06 -5.48 2.34
CA GLY A 59 -2.09 -6.58 2.36
C GLY A 59 -0.97 -6.34 1.35
N ILE A 60 -1.31 -6.10 0.09
CA ILE A 60 -0.35 -5.79 -0.98
C ILE A 60 0.51 -4.56 -0.64
N ALA A 61 -0.09 -3.51 -0.07
CA ALA A 61 0.65 -2.33 0.37
C ALA A 61 1.64 -2.64 1.52
N ALA A 62 1.33 -3.62 2.38
CA ALA A 62 2.26 -4.10 3.41
C ALA A 62 3.40 -4.93 2.78
N ASP A 63 3.09 -5.78 1.78
CA ASP A 63 4.08 -6.58 1.06
C ASP A 63 5.08 -5.71 0.29
N ILE A 64 4.62 -4.60 -0.33
CA ILE A 64 5.50 -3.61 -0.96
C ILE A 64 6.49 -3.03 0.05
N ARG A 65 6.03 -2.68 1.26
CA ARG A 65 6.93 -2.17 2.31
C ARG A 65 7.91 -3.24 2.76
N ALA A 66 7.46 -4.46 2.99
CA ALA A 66 8.29 -5.58 3.38
C ALA A 66 9.38 -5.88 2.33
N SER A 67 9.04 -5.87 1.04
CA SER A 67 10.02 -6.03 -0.04
C SER A 67 11.02 -4.86 -0.09
N SER A 68 10.58 -3.62 0.21
CA SER A 68 11.48 -2.46 0.29
C SER A 68 12.45 -2.57 1.47
N ASP A 69 12.01 -3.15 2.60
CA ASP A 69 12.86 -3.41 3.75
C ASP A 69 13.91 -4.50 3.43
N VAL A 70 13.53 -5.53 2.65
CA VAL A 70 14.48 -6.55 2.18
C VAL A 70 15.53 -5.94 1.27
N ILE A 71 15.17 -5.06 0.34
CA ILE A 71 16.12 -4.34 -0.51
C ILE A 71 17.08 -3.51 0.34
N SER A 72 16.57 -2.78 1.33
CA SER A 72 17.39 -1.97 2.23
C SER A 72 18.36 -2.82 3.04
N LYS A 73 17.92 -4.00 3.50
CA LYS A 73 18.79 -4.97 4.17
C LYS A 73 19.88 -5.49 3.25
N ALA A 74 19.56 -5.84 2.00
CA ALA A 74 20.50 -6.31 1.00
C ALA A 74 21.54 -5.22 0.63
N GLN A 75 21.14 -3.94 0.58
CA GLN A 75 22.06 -2.82 0.36
C GLN A 75 23.07 -2.66 1.51
N VAL A 76 22.63 -2.80 2.76
CA VAL A 76 23.54 -2.79 3.92
C VAL A 76 24.53 -3.95 3.84
N ALA A 77 24.05 -5.14 3.45
CA ALA A 77 24.87 -6.32 3.26
C ALA A 77 25.93 -6.13 2.15
N ASP A 78 25.51 -5.67 0.97
CA ASP A 78 26.42 -5.43 -0.15
C ASP A 78 27.45 -4.36 0.16
N GLY A 79 27.06 -3.27 0.84
CA GLY A 79 27.98 -2.23 1.28
C GLY A 79 29.06 -2.77 2.22
N ALA A 80 28.70 -3.56 3.22
CA ALA A 80 29.64 -4.20 4.13
C ALA A 80 30.55 -5.20 3.41
N LEU A 81 29.98 -6.06 2.57
CA LEU A 81 30.71 -7.05 1.78
C LEU A 81 31.69 -6.41 0.78
N SER A 82 31.38 -5.25 0.25
CA SER A 82 32.29 -4.49 -0.62
C SER A 82 33.58 -4.11 0.12
N VAL A 83 33.43 -3.48 1.30
CA VAL A 83 34.61 -3.09 2.13
C VAL A 83 35.39 -4.31 2.58
N VAL A 84 34.70 -5.37 2.99
CA VAL A 84 35.35 -6.64 3.37
C VAL A 84 36.10 -7.27 2.19
N GLY A 85 35.57 -7.15 0.97
CA GLY A 85 36.21 -7.59 -0.25
C GLY A 85 37.54 -6.85 -0.51
N ASP A 86 37.53 -5.53 -0.40
CA ASP A 86 38.74 -4.70 -0.56
C ASP A 86 39.80 -5.04 0.50
N MET A 87 39.38 -5.23 1.76
CA MET A 87 40.25 -5.65 2.83
C MET A 87 40.85 -7.04 2.58
N THR A 88 40.06 -7.99 2.07
CA THR A 88 40.50 -9.35 1.75
C THR A 88 41.52 -9.32 0.60
N GLN A 89 41.39 -8.48 -0.40
CA GLN A 89 42.35 -8.25 -1.45
C GLN A 89 43.66 -7.72 -0.86
N ARG A 90 43.60 -6.74 0.05
CA ARG A 90 44.79 -6.21 0.74
C ARG A 90 45.48 -7.28 1.57
N ILE A 91 44.74 -8.12 2.29
CA ILE A 91 45.27 -9.25 3.04
C ILE A 91 45.99 -10.23 2.08
N ALA A 92 45.42 -10.53 0.90
CA ALA A 92 46.03 -11.39 -0.10
C ALA A 92 47.38 -10.84 -0.58
N GLU A 93 47.50 -9.54 -0.82
CA GLU A 93 48.74 -8.87 -1.18
C GLU A 93 49.79 -9.01 -0.07
N LEU A 94 49.41 -8.75 1.17
CA LEU A 94 50.32 -8.85 2.34
C LEU A 94 50.77 -10.28 2.58
N VAL A 95 49.89 -11.28 2.45
CA VAL A 95 50.25 -12.71 2.54
C VAL A 95 51.30 -13.06 1.47
N LYS A 96 51.08 -12.59 0.23
CA LYS A 96 52.03 -12.81 -0.86
C LYS A 96 53.37 -12.11 -0.60
N GLN A 97 53.34 -10.90 -0.03
CA GLN A 97 54.55 -10.20 0.36
C GLN A 97 55.30 -10.93 1.50
N GLN A 98 54.57 -11.49 2.49
CA GLN A 98 55.16 -12.23 3.62
C GLN A 98 55.93 -13.50 3.18
N THR A 99 55.51 -14.11 2.04
CA THR A 99 56.21 -15.29 1.47
C THR A 99 57.53 -14.95 0.80
N ASN A 100 57.88 -13.66 0.64
CA ASN A 100 59.14 -13.26 0.01
C ASN A 100 60.33 -13.73 0.85
N ALA A 101 61.28 -14.45 0.20
CA ALA A 101 62.47 -15.01 0.84
C ALA A 101 63.47 -13.93 1.32
N ASN A 102 63.44 -12.73 0.72
CA ASN A 102 64.35 -11.63 1.03
C ASN A 102 64.01 -10.85 2.31
N LEU A 103 62.83 -11.15 2.94
CA LEU A 103 62.41 -10.49 4.17
C LEU A 103 63.02 -11.15 5.42
N THR A 104 63.43 -10.32 6.37
CA THR A 104 63.87 -10.78 7.69
C THR A 104 62.70 -11.29 8.52
N THR A 105 62.99 -12.13 9.53
CA THR A 105 61.91 -12.64 10.44
C THR A 105 61.14 -11.51 11.13
N ALA A 106 61.83 -10.43 11.53
CA ALA A 106 61.21 -9.27 12.14
C ALA A 106 60.25 -8.55 11.17
N GLN A 107 60.63 -8.37 9.90
CA GLN A 107 59.79 -7.76 8.87
C GLN A 107 58.53 -8.62 8.56
N LYS A 108 58.70 -9.93 8.47
CA LYS A 108 57.57 -10.88 8.35
C LYS A 108 56.62 -10.79 9.54
N GLY A 109 57.14 -10.54 10.75
CA GLY A 109 56.32 -10.33 11.96
C GLY A 109 55.49 -9.06 11.90
N TYR A 110 56.05 -7.97 11.36
CA TYR A 110 55.28 -6.73 11.19
C TYR A 110 54.12 -6.90 10.18
N ILE A 111 54.39 -7.56 9.05
CA ILE A 111 53.33 -7.87 8.05
C ILE A 111 52.26 -8.79 8.67
N GLY A 112 52.67 -9.82 9.42
CA GLY A 112 51.71 -10.70 10.12
C GLY A 112 50.84 -9.96 11.12
N SER A 113 51.36 -8.96 11.81
CA SER A 113 50.58 -8.12 12.72
C SER A 113 49.57 -7.26 11.98
N GLU A 114 49.92 -6.72 10.80
CA GLU A 114 48.99 -5.97 9.93
C GLU A 114 47.87 -6.88 9.43
N ILE A 115 48.19 -8.06 8.92
CA ILE A 115 47.23 -9.07 8.46
C ILE A 115 46.25 -9.41 9.59
N THR A 116 46.72 -9.68 10.80
CA THR A 116 45.87 -10.03 11.94
C THR A 116 44.88 -8.92 12.28
N LYS A 117 45.31 -7.65 12.25
CA LYS A 117 44.44 -6.50 12.48
C LYS A 117 43.41 -6.35 11.39
N LEU A 118 43.79 -6.49 10.12
CA LEU A 118 42.86 -6.42 9.00
C LEU A 118 41.80 -7.54 9.05
N VAL A 119 42.21 -8.78 9.38
CA VAL A 119 41.26 -9.89 9.55
C VAL A 119 40.27 -9.63 10.69
N SER A 120 40.76 -9.10 11.82
CA SER A 120 39.93 -8.75 12.96
C SER A 120 38.92 -7.67 12.57
N GLU A 121 39.37 -6.61 11.89
CA GLU A 121 38.51 -5.51 11.47
C GLU A 121 37.47 -5.96 10.42
N ALA A 122 37.86 -6.77 9.43
CA ALA A 122 36.95 -7.32 8.45
C ALA A 122 35.82 -8.16 9.10
N ASN A 123 36.16 -8.93 10.14
CA ASN A 123 35.16 -9.66 10.93
C ASN A 123 34.26 -8.71 11.73
N THR A 124 34.82 -7.64 12.32
CA THR A 124 34.07 -6.63 13.08
C THR A 124 33.06 -5.87 12.18
N ILE A 125 33.47 -5.52 10.95
CA ILE A 125 32.59 -4.89 9.97
C ILE A 125 31.39 -5.79 9.66
N GLN A 126 31.62 -7.09 9.47
CA GLN A 126 30.54 -8.05 9.22
C GLN A 126 29.59 -8.17 10.43
N ASP A 127 30.11 -8.19 11.65
CA ASP A 127 29.33 -8.27 12.88
C ASP A 127 28.48 -7.00 13.13
N ASN A 128 28.99 -5.86 12.66
CA ASN A 128 28.32 -4.57 12.77
C ASN A 128 27.36 -4.25 11.59
N ALA A 129 27.41 -5.00 10.51
CA ALA A 129 26.50 -4.88 9.39
C ALA A 129 25.10 -5.41 9.77
N LYS A 130 24.33 -4.57 10.50
CA LYS A 130 23.02 -4.91 11.03
C LYS A 130 21.94 -4.03 10.39
N PHE A 131 20.83 -4.65 10.10
CA PHE A 131 19.60 -3.96 9.73
C PHE A 131 18.56 -4.23 10.83
N ASN A 132 18.02 -3.18 11.42
CA ASN A 132 17.05 -3.27 12.51
C ASN A 132 17.49 -4.24 13.65
N GLY A 133 18.77 -4.19 14.04
CA GLY A 133 19.36 -5.00 15.13
C GLY A 133 19.70 -6.45 14.77
N THR A 134 19.33 -6.92 13.57
CA THR A 134 19.68 -8.25 13.06
C THR A 134 20.82 -8.17 12.05
N VAL A 135 21.68 -9.20 12.00
CA VAL A 135 22.77 -9.28 11.01
C VAL A 135 22.15 -9.31 9.60
N ALA A 136 22.70 -8.48 8.70
CA ALA A 136 22.11 -8.30 7.36
C ALA A 136 22.30 -9.52 6.45
N PHE A 137 23.39 -10.27 6.61
CA PHE A 137 23.76 -11.41 5.74
C PHE A 137 24.48 -12.51 6.52
N THR A 138 24.69 -13.66 5.89
CA THR A 138 25.50 -14.76 6.47
C THR A 138 26.97 -14.39 6.44
N LYS A 139 27.63 -14.42 7.60
CA LYS A 139 29.01 -14.05 7.76
C LYS A 139 29.94 -14.95 6.91
N VAL A 140 30.82 -14.32 6.13
CA VAL A 140 31.90 -15.00 5.41
C VAL A 140 33.12 -15.09 6.33
N THR A 141 33.60 -16.29 6.63
CA THR A 141 34.78 -16.48 7.50
C THR A 141 36.04 -15.99 6.80
N ILE A 142 36.68 -14.93 7.35
CA ILE A 142 37.95 -14.43 6.88
C ILE A 142 39.04 -14.88 7.85
N SER A 143 40.03 -15.54 7.31
CA SER A 143 41.16 -16.12 8.09
C SER A 143 42.45 -16.04 7.29
N CYS A 144 43.53 -15.74 7.93
CA CYS A 144 44.89 -15.76 7.32
C CYS A 144 45.40 -17.18 7.00
N ALA A 145 44.76 -18.23 7.52
CA ALA A 145 45.14 -19.63 7.30
C ALA A 145 44.45 -20.28 6.07
N ALA A 146 43.39 -19.69 5.56
CA ALA A 146 42.63 -20.21 4.41
C ALA A 146 43.13 -19.57 3.11
N ASP A 147 42.86 -20.24 1.98
CA ASP A 147 43.15 -19.69 0.66
C ASP A 147 42.34 -18.41 0.40
N MET A 148 43.07 -17.29 0.21
CA MET A 148 42.46 -15.98 -0.04
C MET A 148 41.59 -15.96 -1.29
N SER A 149 41.91 -16.78 -2.30
CA SER A 149 41.11 -16.87 -3.53
C SER A 149 39.71 -17.46 -3.25
N THR A 150 39.65 -18.45 -2.39
CA THR A 150 38.37 -19.06 -1.95
C THR A 150 37.53 -18.09 -1.12
N GLN A 151 38.18 -17.32 -0.23
CA GLN A 151 37.45 -16.31 0.56
C GLN A 151 36.91 -15.18 -0.32
N LEU A 152 37.72 -14.70 -1.27
CA LEU A 152 37.24 -13.68 -2.23
C LEU A 152 36.11 -14.19 -3.10
N SER A 153 36.15 -15.45 -3.55
CA SER A 153 35.06 -16.09 -4.28
C SER A 153 33.78 -16.19 -3.43
N SER A 154 33.92 -16.48 -2.14
CA SER A 154 32.82 -16.54 -1.20
C SER A 154 32.17 -15.17 -1.00
N ILE A 155 32.97 -14.10 -0.89
CA ILE A 155 32.48 -12.72 -0.80
C ILE A 155 31.77 -12.34 -2.10
N ALA A 156 32.35 -12.64 -3.26
CA ALA A 156 31.75 -12.37 -4.58
C ALA A 156 30.41 -13.10 -4.74
N SER A 157 30.35 -14.37 -4.31
CA SER A 157 29.09 -15.15 -4.33
C SER A 157 28.05 -14.56 -3.39
N ALA A 158 28.42 -14.13 -2.19
CA ALA A 158 27.50 -13.48 -1.25
C ALA A 158 26.95 -12.17 -1.85
N ARG A 159 27.81 -11.32 -2.43
CA ARG A 159 27.39 -10.08 -3.11
C ARG A 159 26.48 -10.36 -4.30
N ALA A 160 26.77 -11.40 -5.10
CA ALA A 160 25.91 -11.80 -6.22
C ALA A 160 24.52 -12.24 -5.72
N THR A 161 24.46 -12.93 -4.58
CA THR A 161 23.18 -13.32 -3.95
C THR A 161 22.37 -12.12 -3.48
N GLU A 162 23.04 -11.16 -2.82
CA GLU A 162 22.35 -9.92 -2.39
C GLU A 162 21.89 -9.08 -3.60
N GLY A 163 22.69 -8.98 -4.66
CA GLY A 163 22.28 -8.33 -5.90
C GLY A 163 21.10 -9.02 -6.59
N ALA A 164 21.10 -10.35 -6.65
CA ALA A 164 19.96 -11.11 -7.16
C ALA A 164 18.70 -10.92 -6.29
N THR A 165 18.87 -10.84 -4.97
CA THR A 165 17.77 -10.56 -4.04
C THR A 165 17.17 -9.18 -4.31
N MET A 166 18.00 -8.14 -4.44
CA MET A 166 17.52 -6.79 -4.78
C MET A 166 16.70 -6.79 -6.09
N ASN A 167 17.21 -7.40 -7.15
CA ASN A 167 16.51 -7.47 -8.43
C ASN A 167 15.18 -8.23 -8.33
N THR A 168 15.16 -9.35 -7.60
CA THR A 168 13.91 -10.13 -7.44
C THR A 168 12.87 -9.38 -6.63
N GLU A 169 13.27 -8.66 -5.59
CA GLU A 169 12.34 -7.85 -4.80
C GLU A 169 11.83 -6.63 -5.57
N GLU A 170 12.65 -6.02 -6.44
CA GLU A 170 12.20 -4.95 -7.33
C GLU A 170 11.10 -5.43 -8.30
N PHE A 171 11.26 -6.62 -8.91
CA PHE A 171 10.22 -7.21 -9.75
C PHE A 171 8.96 -7.57 -8.96
N LYS A 172 9.09 -8.05 -7.71
CA LYS A 172 7.94 -8.28 -6.84
C LYS A 172 7.19 -6.98 -6.55
N ILE A 173 7.91 -5.91 -6.19
CA ILE A 173 7.30 -4.60 -5.95
C ILE A 173 6.54 -4.12 -7.20
N GLN A 174 7.11 -4.28 -8.39
CA GLN A 174 6.44 -3.92 -9.63
C GLN A 174 5.16 -4.74 -9.84
N SER A 175 5.21 -6.06 -9.63
CA SER A 175 4.04 -6.94 -9.69
C SER A 175 2.97 -6.56 -8.66
N TYR A 176 3.37 -6.28 -7.43
CA TYR A 176 2.47 -5.85 -6.36
C TYR A 176 1.80 -4.50 -6.67
N ARG A 177 2.52 -3.55 -7.26
CA ARG A 177 1.93 -2.26 -7.68
C ARG A 177 0.84 -2.45 -8.73
N VAL A 178 1.06 -3.31 -9.72
CA VAL A 178 0.06 -3.64 -10.75
C VAL A 178 -1.16 -4.35 -10.10
N SER A 179 -0.91 -5.28 -9.19
CA SER A 179 -1.99 -5.96 -8.46
C SER A 179 -2.79 -4.99 -7.60
N TYR A 180 -2.12 -4.08 -6.88
CA TYR A 180 -2.76 -3.03 -6.10
C TYR A 180 -3.66 -2.13 -6.94
N GLU A 181 -3.16 -1.66 -8.08
CA GLU A 181 -3.92 -0.83 -9.02
C GLU A 181 -5.16 -1.57 -9.54
N ASN A 182 -5.00 -2.83 -9.95
CA ASN A 182 -6.11 -3.64 -10.44
C ASN A 182 -7.16 -3.89 -9.35
N THR A 183 -6.74 -4.20 -8.12
CA THR A 183 -7.65 -4.41 -6.98
C THR A 183 -8.39 -3.12 -6.64
N MET A 184 -7.70 -1.98 -6.62
CA MET A 184 -8.33 -0.67 -6.38
C MET A 184 -9.29 -0.28 -7.52
N ALA A 185 -8.93 -0.53 -8.78
CA ALA A 185 -9.82 -0.30 -9.92
C ALA A 185 -11.06 -1.21 -9.88
N ALA A 186 -10.91 -2.46 -9.44
CA ALA A 186 -12.05 -3.37 -9.26
C ALA A 186 -12.96 -2.91 -8.12
N LYS A 187 -12.39 -2.48 -6.98
CA LYS A 187 -13.11 -1.90 -5.86
C LYS A 187 -13.89 -0.65 -6.28
N SER A 188 -13.25 0.26 -7.04
CA SER A 188 -13.86 1.48 -7.55
C SER A 188 -15.12 1.19 -8.38
N ARG A 189 -15.07 0.20 -9.28
CA ARG A 189 -16.25 -0.19 -10.09
C ARG A 189 -17.41 -0.70 -9.25
N ILE A 190 -17.18 -1.24 -8.06
CA ILE A 190 -18.23 -1.76 -7.18
C ILE A 190 -18.74 -0.67 -6.24
N MET A 191 -17.83 0.09 -5.64
CA MET A 191 -18.10 0.97 -4.51
C MET A 191 -18.31 2.44 -4.90
N ASP A 192 -17.62 2.95 -5.94
CA ASP A 192 -17.61 4.37 -6.24
C ASP A 192 -18.87 4.81 -6.96
N ALA A 193 -19.30 6.06 -6.71
CA ALA A 193 -20.42 6.69 -7.37
C ALA A 193 -19.96 7.43 -8.64
N ASP A 194 -20.77 7.33 -9.71
CA ASP A 194 -20.65 8.23 -10.85
C ASP A 194 -21.19 9.61 -10.46
N PHE A 195 -20.27 10.56 -10.38
CA PHE A 195 -20.57 11.93 -9.96
C PHE A 195 -21.55 12.63 -10.91
N ALA A 196 -21.49 12.36 -12.21
CA ALA A 196 -22.36 12.96 -13.20
C ALA A 196 -23.81 12.44 -13.07
N GLU A 197 -23.97 11.13 -12.85
CA GLU A 197 -25.28 10.54 -12.61
C GLU A 197 -25.88 11.04 -11.29
N GLU A 198 -25.11 11.10 -10.22
CA GLU A 198 -25.60 11.47 -8.90
C GLU A 198 -25.93 12.97 -8.78
N THR A 199 -25.19 13.86 -9.46
CA THR A 199 -25.55 15.29 -9.56
C THR A 199 -26.82 15.49 -10.35
N SER A 200 -27.05 14.72 -11.42
CA SER A 200 -28.31 14.74 -12.18
C SER A 200 -29.47 14.27 -11.32
N ARG A 201 -29.30 13.21 -10.54
CA ARG A 201 -30.32 12.73 -9.57
C ARG A 201 -30.59 13.77 -8.50
N LEU A 202 -29.57 14.42 -7.95
CA LEU A 202 -29.70 15.49 -6.98
C LEU A 202 -30.56 16.64 -7.52
N ALA A 203 -30.22 17.16 -8.70
CA ALA A 203 -31.00 18.23 -9.36
C ALA A 203 -32.45 17.83 -9.58
N ARG A 204 -32.69 16.60 -10.05
CA ARG A 204 -34.02 16.05 -10.23
C ARG A 204 -34.82 16.02 -8.93
N PHE A 205 -34.23 15.52 -7.82
CA PHE A 205 -34.90 15.44 -6.54
C PHE A 205 -35.17 16.83 -5.93
N GLN A 206 -34.27 17.80 -6.13
CA GLN A 206 -34.47 19.19 -5.72
C GLN A 206 -35.70 19.81 -6.45
N ILE A 207 -35.80 19.62 -7.77
CA ILE A 207 -36.94 20.10 -8.56
C ILE A 207 -38.24 19.40 -8.11
N LEU A 208 -38.19 18.08 -7.91
CA LEU A 208 -39.35 17.31 -7.46
C LEU A 208 -39.78 17.68 -6.04
N GLN A 209 -38.88 18.08 -5.17
CA GLN A 209 -39.20 18.57 -3.84
C GLN A 209 -39.94 19.92 -3.91
N GLN A 210 -39.45 20.86 -4.72
CA GLN A 210 -40.11 22.15 -4.92
C GLN A 210 -41.50 21.98 -5.56
N ALA A 211 -41.59 21.14 -6.60
CA ALA A 211 -42.88 20.83 -7.22
C ALA A 211 -43.84 20.10 -6.25
N GLY A 212 -43.30 19.18 -5.45
CA GLY A 212 -44.04 18.40 -4.45
C GLY A 212 -44.67 19.29 -3.37
N THR A 213 -43.94 20.28 -2.87
CA THR A 213 -44.48 21.23 -1.89
C THR A 213 -45.63 22.07 -2.49
N ALA A 214 -45.48 22.54 -3.74
CA ALA A 214 -46.56 23.25 -4.46
C ALA A 214 -47.78 22.36 -4.69
N MET A 215 -47.56 21.08 -5.05
CA MET A 215 -48.68 20.12 -5.25
C MET A 215 -49.41 19.80 -3.94
N VAL A 216 -48.68 19.68 -2.81
CA VAL A 216 -49.32 19.51 -1.48
C VAL A 216 -50.18 20.73 -1.12
N ALA A 217 -49.68 21.95 -1.36
CA ALA A 217 -50.43 23.18 -1.14
C ALA A 217 -51.71 23.21 -2.01
N GLN A 218 -51.59 22.87 -3.29
CA GLN A 218 -52.74 22.81 -4.22
C GLN A 218 -53.73 21.71 -3.81
N ALA A 219 -53.30 20.54 -3.42
CA ALA A 219 -54.16 19.44 -2.98
C ALA A 219 -54.93 19.79 -1.69
N ASN A 220 -54.36 20.61 -0.81
CA ASN A 220 -55.02 21.10 0.39
C ASN A 220 -56.06 22.17 0.09
N ALA A 221 -55.95 22.91 -1.02
CA ALA A 221 -56.94 23.92 -1.43
C ALA A 221 -58.23 23.31 -2.08
N VAL A 222 -58.14 22.09 -2.64
CA VAL A 222 -59.26 21.43 -3.31
C VAL A 222 -60.48 21.23 -2.40
N PRO A 223 -60.40 20.74 -1.16
CA PRO A 223 -61.57 20.61 -0.28
C PRO A 223 -62.17 21.98 0.11
N GLN A 224 -61.34 23.02 0.24
CA GLN A 224 -61.81 24.37 0.58
C GLN A 224 -62.66 24.97 -0.56
N ASN A 225 -62.29 24.73 -1.81
CA ASN A 225 -63.07 25.16 -2.98
C ASN A 225 -64.41 24.43 -3.07
N VAL A 226 -64.46 23.14 -2.68
CA VAL A 226 -65.76 22.40 -2.63
C VAL A 226 -66.62 22.90 -1.50
N LEU A 227 -66.07 23.27 -0.35
CA LEU A 227 -66.83 23.85 0.75
C LEU A 227 -67.42 25.26 0.39
N SER A 228 -66.70 26.05 -0.41
CA SER A 228 -67.15 27.38 -0.85
C SER A 228 -68.28 27.30 -1.85
N LEU A 229 -68.46 26.18 -2.59
CA LEU A 229 -69.52 25.90 -3.50
C LEU A 229 -70.82 25.38 -2.80
N LEU A 230 -70.67 24.92 -1.55
CA LEU A 230 -71.80 24.45 -0.72
C LEU A 230 -72.36 25.52 0.23
N ARG A 231 -71.77 26.69 0.21
CA ARG A 231 -72.19 27.88 0.97
C ARG A 231 -72.91 28.84 0.05
#